data_be1ea610bb0c15e3143b60ea21f07b73
#
_entry.id   be1ea610bb0c15e3143b60ea21f07b73
#
_cell.length_a   1.000
_cell.length_b   1.000
_cell.length_c   1.000
_cell.angle_alpha   90.00
_cell.angle_beta   90.00
_cell.angle_gamma   90.00
#
_symmetry.space_group_name_H-M   'P 1'
#
loop_
_entity.id
_entity.type
_entity.pdbx_description
1 polymer ?
#
loop_
_entity_poly.entity_id
_entity_poly.type
_entity_poly.pdbx_seq_one_letter_code
_entity_poly.pdbx_strand_id
1 'polypeptide(L)'
;MSTQFPVLIADIGGTFTRLAVVEHQDQPPRLMAKFKTADYPNPQTAFATVLAQTQTATPRTALLAVAAPVAHARVHLTNAAWWIDPQEIGEALGFAHVRLVNDFPPIAAVLPQLDTDNPNDVCTLGPACRGDDGPKLVLGPGTGLGAALLRRLNNHLFIEPTEAGHIEFGASSDDELALWPHLDRLDQRHTAESVLCGAGIERLYQALARKQGKTITPTGVAAITQAALADDPDAADCLTFYARLLGRYAGDLALVFGATGGVYIAGGIAPRIIPLLQSGAFRAGFENKAPFVSMVKAIPTSVITRPDPALHGLAQLASHPERYWLNSQTWAR
;
A
#
# COMPACT_ATOMS: atom_id res chain seq x y z
N MET A 1 3.58 -3.84 27.30
CA MET A 1 2.29 -3.48 27.93
C MET A 1 1.22 -4.30 27.23
N SER A 2 0.29 -4.93 27.98
CA SER A 2 -0.83 -5.65 27.37
C SER A 2 -1.82 -4.66 26.76
N THR A 3 -2.22 -4.88 25.52
CA THR A 3 -3.24 -4.04 24.86
C THR A 3 -4.58 -4.20 25.56
N GLN A 4 -5.23 -3.09 25.88
CA GLN A 4 -6.55 -3.11 26.53
C GLN A 4 -7.64 -2.98 25.45
N PHE A 5 -8.45 -4.02 25.30
CA PHE A 5 -9.57 -4.04 24.37
C PHE A 5 -10.85 -3.44 24.97
N PRO A 6 -11.76 -2.89 24.16
CA PRO A 6 -11.66 -2.75 22.71
C PRO A 6 -10.61 -1.72 22.29
N VAL A 7 -10.07 -1.88 21.05
CA VAL A 7 -9.08 -0.98 20.45
C VAL A 7 -9.70 -0.32 19.24
N LEU A 8 -9.65 1.02 19.16
CA LEU A 8 -9.94 1.75 17.94
C LEU A 8 -8.76 1.61 16.98
N ILE A 9 -9.03 1.24 15.75
CA ILE A 9 -8.03 1.23 14.68
C ILE A 9 -8.48 2.12 13.54
N ALA A 10 -7.52 2.82 12.91
CA ALA A 10 -7.83 3.68 11.77
C ALA A 10 -6.76 3.55 10.68
N ASP A 11 -7.22 3.48 9.44
CA ASP A 11 -6.43 3.66 8.22
C ASP A 11 -6.74 5.06 7.67
N ILE A 12 -5.79 6.00 7.84
CA ILE A 12 -5.96 7.43 7.58
C ILE A 12 -5.17 7.79 6.32
N GLY A 13 -5.87 7.78 5.18
CA GLY A 13 -5.34 8.24 3.92
C GLY A 13 -5.71 9.68 3.60
N GLY A 14 -5.03 10.28 2.61
CA GLY A 14 -5.34 11.63 2.16
C GLY A 14 -6.72 11.78 1.52
N THR A 15 -7.26 10.73 0.91
CA THR A 15 -8.57 10.76 0.24
C THR A 15 -9.67 10.16 1.12
N PHE A 16 -9.44 9.02 1.71
CA PHE A 16 -10.39 8.29 2.55
C PHE A 16 -9.75 7.90 3.88
N THR A 17 -10.58 7.96 4.92
CA THR A 17 -10.29 7.41 6.24
C THR A 17 -11.25 6.27 6.54
N ARG A 18 -10.72 5.16 7.10
CA ARG A 18 -11.49 4.02 7.59
C ARG A 18 -11.29 3.88 9.08
N LEU A 19 -12.39 3.81 9.82
CA LEU A 19 -12.37 3.51 11.26
C LEU A 19 -12.96 2.12 11.49
N ALA A 20 -12.31 1.36 12.34
CA ALA A 20 -12.80 0.08 12.79
C ALA A 20 -12.50 -0.13 14.28
N VAL A 21 -13.13 -1.11 14.89
CA VAL A 21 -12.86 -1.52 16.26
C VAL A 21 -12.48 -3.00 16.29
N VAL A 22 -11.52 -3.33 17.13
CA VAL A 22 -11.19 -4.70 17.54
C VAL A 22 -11.74 -4.89 18.94
N GLU A 23 -12.81 -5.68 19.05
CA GLU A 23 -13.53 -5.84 20.34
C GLU A 23 -12.73 -6.68 21.35
N HIS A 24 -12.11 -7.75 20.87
CA HIS A 24 -11.28 -8.66 21.69
C HIS A 24 -10.03 -9.08 20.91
N GLN A 25 -9.05 -9.59 21.63
CA GLN A 25 -7.83 -10.14 21.02
C GLN A 25 -8.19 -11.21 19.98
N ASP A 26 -7.44 -11.23 18.86
CA ASP A 26 -7.59 -12.17 17.73
C ASP A 26 -8.93 -12.09 16.96
N GLN A 27 -9.80 -11.17 17.30
CA GLN A 27 -11.00 -10.93 16.50
C GLN A 27 -10.71 -10.10 15.24
N PRO A 28 -11.43 -10.36 14.15
CA PRO A 28 -11.34 -9.51 12.96
C PRO A 28 -11.83 -8.09 13.27
N PRO A 29 -11.30 -7.08 12.58
CA PRO A 29 -11.74 -5.71 12.74
C PRO A 29 -13.18 -5.56 12.25
N ARG A 30 -14.03 -4.90 13.04
CA ARG A 30 -15.37 -4.51 12.64
C ARG A 30 -15.33 -3.07 12.15
N LEU A 31 -15.56 -2.89 10.83
CA LEU A 31 -15.62 -1.55 10.23
C LEU A 31 -16.76 -0.75 10.87
N MET A 32 -16.45 0.45 11.36
CA MET A 32 -17.39 1.39 11.92
C MET A 32 -17.82 2.45 10.89
N ALA A 33 -16.84 3.00 10.16
CA ALA A 33 -17.10 4.02 9.15
C ALA A 33 -16.01 4.05 8.08
N LYS A 34 -16.40 4.46 6.88
CA LYS A 34 -15.51 4.90 5.79
C LYS A 34 -16.05 6.22 5.25
N PHE A 35 -15.20 7.25 5.24
CA PHE A 35 -15.58 8.60 4.81
C PHE A 35 -14.42 9.27 4.08
N LYS A 36 -14.73 10.33 3.34
CA LYS A 36 -13.68 11.18 2.75
C LYS A 36 -12.99 11.96 3.86
N THR A 37 -11.67 11.96 3.88
CA THR A 37 -10.88 12.71 4.88
C THR A 37 -11.24 14.20 4.89
N ALA A 38 -11.54 14.76 3.71
CA ALA A 38 -11.95 16.15 3.55
C ALA A 38 -13.34 16.49 4.09
N ASP A 39 -14.18 15.50 4.42
CA ASP A 39 -15.53 15.76 4.96
C ASP A 39 -15.48 16.29 6.41
N TYR A 40 -14.32 16.20 7.07
CA TYR A 40 -14.12 16.64 8.45
C TYR A 40 -12.91 17.56 8.57
N PRO A 41 -12.96 18.59 9.46
CA PRO A 41 -11.88 19.56 9.63
C PRO A 41 -10.60 18.94 10.25
N ASN A 42 -10.75 17.91 11.06
CA ASN A 42 -9.66 17.25 11.79
C ASN A 42 -10.06 15.83 12.24
N PRO A 43 -9.09 14.99 12.64
CA PRO A 43 -9.38 13.61 13.06
C PRO A 43 -10.20 13.53 14.35
N GLN A 44 -10.02 14.46 15.29
CA GLN A 44 -10.77 14.47 16.56
C GLN A 44 -12.28 14.58 16.32
N THR A 45 -12.69 15.52 15.46
CA THR A 45 -14.10 15.69 15.09
C THR A 45 -14.67 14.48 14.38
N ALA A 46 -13.90 13.93 13.43
CA ALA A 46 -14.32 12.75 12.68
C ALA A 46 -14.53 11.54 13.60
N PHE A 47 -13.55 11.25 14.45
CA PHE A 47 -13.58 10.09 15.33
C PHE A 47 -14.66 10.24 16.42
N ALA A 48 -14.81 11.44 17.01
CA ALA A 48 -15.89 11.72 17.97
C ALA A 48 -17.27 11.46 17.36
N THR A 49 -17.49 11.93 16.11
CA THR A 49 -18.76 11.74 15.40
C THR A 49 -19.06 10.26 15.19
N VAL A 50 -18.08 9.46 14.75
CA VAL A 50 -18.27 8.03 14.52
C VAL A 50 -18.48 7.28 15.83
N LEU A 51 -17.68 7.59 16.88
CA LEU A 51 -17.80 6.95 18.19
C LEU A 51 -19.18 7.22 18.84
N ALA A 52 -19.72 8.43 18.71
CA ALA A 52 -21.02 8.79 19.24
C ALA A 52 -22.18 8.03 18.56
N GLN A 53 -22.01 7.52 17.34
CA GLN A 53 -23.02 6.76 16.60
C GLN A 53 -22.97 5.26 16.88
N THR A 54 -22.02 4.79 17.67
CA THR A 54 -21.81 3.35 17.89
C THR A 54 -22.20 2.97 19.33
N GLN A 55 -22.76 1.75 19.47
CA GLN A 55 -23.12 1.18 20.78
C GLN A 55 -21.96 0.37 21.39
N THR A 56 -20.73 0.58 20.91
CA THR A 56 -19.54 -0.13 21.38
C THR A 56 -19.07 0.46 22.71
N ALA A 57 -18.50 -0.38 23.58
CA ALA A 57 -17.77 0.12 24.75
C ALA A 57 -16.67 1.09 24.29
N THR A 58 -16.52 2.22 24.97
CA THR A 58 -15.58 3.28 24.57
C THR A 58 -14.14 2.74 24.59
N PRO A 59 -13.46 2.69 23.43
CA PRO A 59 -12.06 2.25 23.39
C PRO A 59 -11.19 3.19 24.23
N ARG A 60 -10.22 2.62 24.94
CA ARG A 60 -9.20 3.41 25.67
C ARG A 60 -7.85 3.43 24.96
N THR A 61 -7.71 2.64 23.92
CA THR A 61 -6.51 2.54 23.09
C THR A 61 -6.87 2.80 21.64
N ALA A 62 -6.06 3.59 20.95
CA ALA A 62 -6.16 3.80 19.51
C ALA A 62 -4.84 3.45 18.83
N LEU A 63 -4.93 2.74 17.67
CA LEU A 63 -3.80 2.44 16.78
C LEU A 63 -4.13 2.98 15.40
N LEU A 64 -3.36 3.97 14.95
CA LEU A 64 -3.66 4.78 13.78
C LEU A 64 -2.55 4.60 12.73
N ALA A 65 -2.90 4.12 11.55
CA ALA A 65 -2.04 4.11 10.38
C ALA A 65 -2.23 5.41 9.61
N VAL A 66 -1.14 6.07 9.24
CA VAL A 66 -1.17 7.36 8.56
C VAL A 66 -0.32 7.32 7.28
N ALA A 67 -0.86 7.84 6.18
CA ALA A 67 -0.18 7.92 4.89
C ALA A 67 0.84 9.08 4.89
N ALA A 68 1.83 8.98 5.76
CA ALA A 68 2.96 9.91 5.90
C ALA A 68 4.07 9.29 6.75
N PRO A 69 5.33 9.77 6.65
CA PRO A 69 6.41 9.35 7.54
C PRO A 69 6.12 9.71 9.00
N VAL A 70 6.26 8.72 9.89
CA VAL A 70 6.03 8.86 11.34
C VAL A 70 7.36 9.13 12.04
N ALA A 71 7.99 10.26 11.72
CA ALA A 71 9.28 10.67 12.29
C ALA A 71 9.16 11.72 13.41
N HIS A 72 8.03 12.44 13.48
CA HIS A 72 7.82 13.56 14.42
C HIS A 72 6.55 13.36 15.23
N ALA A 73 6.46 14.02 16.40
CA ALA A 73 5.31 13.93 17.31
C ALA A 73 3.98 14.28 16.63
N ARG A 74 4.01 15.16 15.64
CA ARG A 74 2.87 15.61 14.85
C ARG A 74 3.12 15.36 13.37
N VAL A 75 2.17 14.72 12.69
CA VAL A 75 2.28 14.33 11.29
C VAL A 75 1.27 15.09 10.45
N HIS A 76 1.73 15.72 9.35
CA HIS A 76 0.85 16.34 8.36
C HIS A 76 0.58 15.35 7.22
N LEU A 77 -0.70 15.14 6.87
CA LEU A 77 -1.04 14.33 5.70
C LEU A 77 -0.69 15.09 4.42
N THR A 78 0.06 14.46 3.54
CA THR A 78 0.51 15.08 2.28
C THR A 78 -0.63 15.56 1.39
N ASN A 79 -1.75 14.84 1.37
CA ASN A 79 -2.88 15.08 0.48
C ASN A 79 -4.17 15.45 1.22
N ALA A 80 -4.10 15.95 2.46
CA ALA A 80 -5.24 16.42 3.23
C ALA A 80 -4.81 17.49 4.25
N ALA A 81 -5.73 18.32 4.69
CA ALA A 81 -5.45 19.40 5.64
C ALA A 81 -5.22 18.92 7.09
N TRP A 82 -5.31 17.61 7.34
CA TRP A 82 -5.23 17.08 8.69
C TRP A 82 -3.81 17.05 9.24
N TRP A 83 -3.70 17.48 10.48
CA TRP A 83 -2.57 17.19 11.34
C TRP A 83 -2.94 16.07 12.29
N ILE A 84 -2.11 15.06 12.36
CA ILE A 84 -2.31 13.89 13.25
C ILE A 84 -1.34 14.03 14.41
N ASP A 85 -1.86 14.32 15.58
CA ASP A 85 -1.13 14.42 16.84
C ASP A 85 -1.72 13.41 17.82
N PRO A 86 -0.98 12.37 18.24
CA PRO A 86 -1.48 11.35 19.15
C PRO A 86 -1.88 11.91 20.50
N GLN A 87 -1.21 12.98 21.00
CA GLN A 87 -1.57 13.62 22.27
C GLN A 87 -2.91 14.35 22.15
N GLU A 88 -3.05 15.22 21.13
CA GLU A 88 -4.32 15.95 20.91
C GLU A 88 -5.52 15.00 20.73
N ILE A 89 -5.32 13.91 19.99
CA ILE A 89 -6.36 12.89 19.79
C ILE A 89 -6.69 12.18 21.09
N GLY A 90 -5.66 11.80 21.88
CA GLY A 90 -5.83 11.11 23.15
C GLY A 90 -6.57 11.96 24.17
N GLU A 91 -6.20 13.22 24.31
CA GLU A 91 -6.84 14.16 25.25
C GLU A 91 -8.28 14.49 24.84
N ALA A 92 -8.52 14.75 23.55
CA ALA A 92 -9.85 15.12 23.04
C ALA A 92 -10.87 13.98 23.14
N LEU A 93 -10.43 12.73 22.95
CA LEU A 93 -11.32 11.55 22.88
C LEU A 93 -11.25 10.64 24.12
N GLY A 94 -10.43 11.00 25.09
CA GLY A 94 -10.31 10.25 26.35
C GLY A 94 -9.57 8.92 26.21
N PHE A 95 -8.74 8.74 25.18
CA PHE A 95 -7.88 7.57 25.09
C PHE A 95 -6.78 7.61 26.15
N ALA A 96 -6.41 6.44 26.66
CA ALA A 96 -5.26 6.29 27.55
C ALA A 96 -3.95 6.10 26.75
N HIS A 97 -4.06 5.50 25.56
CA HIS A 97 -2.93 5.23 24.69
C HIS A 97 -3.31 5.50 23.24
N VAL A 98 -2.47 6.26 22.54
CA VAL A 98 -2.58 6.46 21.09
C VAL A 98 -1.24 6.13 20.45
N ARG A 99 -1.25 5.22 19.48
CA ARG A 99 -0.06 4.83 18.72
C ARG A 99 -0.23 5.16 17.27
N LEU A 100 0.76 5.85 16.67
CA LEU A 100 0.82 6.11 15.24
C LEU A 100 1.84 5.17 14.58
N VAL A 101 1.49 4.68 13.40
CA VAL A 101 2.36 3.94 12.49
C VAL A 101 2.19 4.49 11.08
N ASN A 102 3.18 4.30 10.21
CA ASN A 102 2.98 4.54 8.78
C ASN A 102 1.92 3.58 8.22
N ASP A 103 1.31 3.88 7.07
CA ASP A 103 0.21 3.09 6.48
C ASP A 103 0.65 1.74 5.89
N PHE A 104 1.93 1.55 5.57
CA PHE A 104 2.46 0.30 5.01
C PHE A 104 2.79 -0.80 6.03
N PRO A 105 3.32 -0.53 7.22
CA PRO A 105 3.51 -1.54 8.26
C PRO A 105 2.28 -2.40 8.55
N PRO A 106 1.06 -1.88 8.65
CA PRO A 106 -0.12 -2.72 8.80
C PRO A 106 -0.33 -3.68 7.62
N ILE A 107 -0.10 -3.23 6.38
CA ILE A 107 -0.22 -4.11 5.21
C ILE A 107 0.85 -5.21 5.23
N ALA A 108 2.05 -4.93 5.73
CA ALA A 108 3.06 -5.95 5.95
C ALA A 108 2.69 -6.90 7.10
N ALA A 109 2.05 -6.40 8.16
CA ALA A 109 1.64 -7.20 9.33
C ALA A 109 0.57 -8.24 9.00
N VAL A 110 -0.24 -8.04 7.94
CA VAL A 110 -1.25 -9.03 7.55
C VAL A 110 -0.66 -10.21 6.77
N LEU A 111 0.52 -10.07 6.14
CA LEU A 111 1.09 -11.08 5.25
C LEU A 111 1.18 -12.49 5.85
N PRO A 112 1.54 -12.68 7.14
CA PRO A 112 1.60 -14.01 7.74
C PRO A 112 0.25 -14.71 7.92
N GLN A 113 -0.86 -14.00 7.69
CA GLN A 113 -2.21 -14.52 7.86
C GLN A 113 -2.97 -14.70 6.55
N LEU A 114 -2.34 -14.31 5.45
CA LEU A 114 -2.94 -14.52 4.14
C LEU A 114 -2.85 -16.01 3.80
N ASP A 115 -3.99 -16.60 3.47
CA ASP A 115 -4.06 -17.92 2.89
C ASP A 115 -3.71 -17.80 1.39
N THR A 116 -2.54 -18.29 1.02
CA THR A 116 -2.04 -18.20 -0.36
C THR A 116 -2.81 -19.07 -1.36
N ASP A 117 -3.63 -19.99 -0.87
CA ASP A 117 -4.49 -20.84 -1.70
C ASP A 117 -5.92 -20.26 -1.82
N ASN A 118 -6.23 -19.20 -1.05
CA ASN A 118 -7.52 -18.55 -1.08
C ASN A 118 -7.51 -17.30 -2.01
N PRO A 119 -8.23 -17.31 -3.13
CA PRO A 119 -8.27 -16.17 -4.06
C PRO A 119 -8.90 -14.91 -3.47
N ASN A 120 -9.64 -15.01 -2.35
CA ASN A 120 -10.13 -13.83 -1.62
C ASN A 120 -9.05 -13.18 -0.75
N ASP A 121 -7.94 -13.84 -0.53
CA ASP A 121 -6.79 -13.31 0.22
C ASP A 121 -5.69 -12.83 -0.71
N VAL A 122 -5.32 -13.66 -1.68
CA VAL A 122 -4.29 -13.35 -2.67
C VAL A 122 -4.62 -13.92 -4.04
N CYS A 123 -4.18 -13.23 -5.08
CA CYS A 123 -4.16 -13.71 -6.44
C CYS A 123 -2.71 -13.86 -6.91
N THR A 124 -2.31 -15.07 -7.26
CA THR A 124 -0.94 -15.41 -7.66
C THR A 124 -0.61 -14.87 -9.05
N LEU A 125 0.57 -14.26 -9.19
CA LEU A 125 1.13 -13.76 -10.46
C LEU A 125 2.35 -14.57 -10.93
N GLY A 126 3.00 -15.31 -10.03
CA GLY A 126 4.23 -16.07 -10.27
C GLY A 126 4.20 -17.43 -9.60
N PRO A 127 5.34 -18.02 -9.24
CA PRO A 127 5.37 -19.29 -8.52
C PRO A 127 4.63 -19.20 -7.20
N ALA A 128 4.03 -20.30 -6.75
CA ALA A 128 3.33 -20.38 -5.48
C ALA A 128 4.30 -20.14 -4.30
N CYS A 129 3.81 -19.48 -3.24
CA CYS A 129 4.53 -19.35 -1.99
C CYS A 129 4.64 -20.73 -1.32
N ARG A 130 5.88 -21.22 -1.09
CA ARG A 130 6.14 -22.53 -0.50
C ARG A 130 6.55 -22.44 0.99
N GLY A 131 6.07 -21.44 1.72
CA GLY A 131 6.35 -21.31 3.15
C GLY A 131 7.78 -20.85 3.46
N ASP A 132 8.45 -20.19 2.52
CA ASP A 132 9.77 -19.60 2.76
C ASP A 132 9.67 -18.51 3.84
N ASP A 133 10.48 -18.63 4.89
CA ASP A 133 10.63 -17.64 5.98
C ASP A 133 11.50 -16.43 5.56
N GLY A 134 11.89 -16.35 4.30
CA GLY A 134 12.65 -15.24 3.75
C GLY A 134 11.93 -13.90 3.88
N PRO A 135 12.65 -12.78 3.69
CA PRO A 135 12.05 -11.46 3.70
C PRO A 135 10.92 -11.34 2.68
N LYS A 136 9.82 -10.69 3.08
CA LYS A 136 8.65 -10.42 2.23
C LYS A 136 8.54 -8.92 1.99
N LEU A 137 8.35 -8.54 0.73
CA LEU A 137 8.14 -7.16 0.33
C LEU A 137 6.66 -6.93 0.03
N VAL A 138 6.10 -5.88 0.57
CA VAL A 138 4.80 -5.34 0.12
C VAL A 138 5.05 -4.04 -0.66
N LEU A 139 4.41 -3.91 -1.81
CA LEU A 139 4.46 -2.74 -2.69
C LEU A 139 3.04 -2.37 -3.07
N GLY A 140 2.64 -1.12 -2.87
CA GLY A 140 1.25 -0.71 -3.03
C GLY A 140 1.05 0.50 -3.92
N PRO A 141 0.85 0.30 -5.23
CA PRO A 141 0.39 1.38 -6.09
C PRO A 141 -1.05 1.79 -5.75
N GLY A 142 -1.21 3.06 -5.42
CA GLY A 142 -2.47 3.69 -5.05
C GLY A 142 -2.49 5.15 -5.48
N THR A 143 -2.87 6.09 -4.60
CA THR A 143 -2.70 7.54 -4.81
C THR A 143 -1.21 7.86 -4.93
N GLY A 144 -0.37 7.26 -4.09
CA GLY A 144 1.08 7.21 -4.16
C GLY A 144 1.60 5.80 -4.41
N LEU A 145 2.87 5.56 -4.08
CA LEU A 145 3.54 4.26 -4.17
C LEU A 145 4.32 3.98 -2.89
N GLY A 146 3.69 3.30 -1.96
CA GLY A 146 4.37 2.92 -0.72
C GLY A 146 4.96 1.51 -0.77
N ALA A 147 5.88 1.22 0.14
CA ALA A 147 6.48 -0.09 0.28
C ALA A 147 6.92 -0.36 1.74
N ALA A 148 6.85 -1.62 2.14
CA ALA A 148 7.41 -2.06 3.42
C ALA A 148 8.01 -3.46 3.30
N LEU A 149 9.03 -3.71 4.10
CA LEU A 149 9.67 -5.01 4.23
C LEU A 149 9.20 -5.68 5.53
N LEU A 150 8.85 -6.95 5.43
CA LEU A 150 8.63 -7.84 6.59
C LEU A 150 9.71 -8.90 6.60
N ARG A 151 10.46 -9.00 7.70
CA ARG A 151 11.41 -10.10 7.90
C ARG A 151 11.28 -10.71 9.30
N ARG A 152 11.55 -11.99 9.40
CA ARG A 152 11.66 -12.67 10.69
C ARG A 152 13.07 -12.52 11.23
N LEU A 153 13.17 -12.05 12.47
CA LEU A 153 14.41 -12.02 13.24
C LEU A 153 14.16 -12.72 14.58
N ASN A 154 14.74 -13.90 14.76
CA ASN A 154 14.43 -14.77 15.88
C ASN A 154 12.90 -15.06 15.92
N ASN A 155 12.24 -14.77 17.04
CA ASN A 155 10.80 -14.97 17.20
C ASN A 155 9.94 -13.72 16.89
N HIS A 156 10.57 -12.64 16.39
CA HIS A 156 9.87 -11.39 16.11
C HIS A 156 9.75 -11.15 14.60
N LEU A 157 8.70 -10.45 14.22
CA LEU A 157 8.46 -9.96 12.87
C LEU A 157 8.86 -8.48 12.83
N PHE A 158 9.97 -8.21 12.16
CA PHE A 158 10.46 -6.85 11.97
C PHE A 158 9.83 -6.26 10.72
N ILE A 159 9.17 -5.11 10.87
CA ILE A 159 8.53 -4.40 9.77
C ILE A 159 9.21 -3.05 9.57
N GLU A 160 9.72 -2.83 8.37
CA GLU A 160 10.44 -1.63 7.99
C GLU A 160 9.73 -0.93 6.83
N PRO A 161 9.05 0.21 7.08
CA PRO A 161 8.52 1.04 6.01
C PRO A 161 9.67 1.70 5.25
N THR A 162 9.46 1.96 3.96
CA THR A 162 10.47 2.59 3.12
C THR A 162 9.83 3.68 2.26
N GLU A 163 10.63 4.67 1.88
CA GLU A 163 10.27 5.67 0.87
C GLU A 163 10.74 5.27 -0.54
N ALA A 164 10.70 3.96 -0.82
CA ALA A 164 11.15 3.41 -2.11
C ALA A 164 10.39 4.02 -3.31
N GLY A 165 9.12 4.42 -3.15
CA GLY A 165 8.38 5.12 -4.20
C GLY A 165 9.08 6.37 -4.75
N HIS A 166 9.93 7.02 -3.96
CA HIS A 166 10.60 8.28 -4.30
C HIS A 166 12.00 8.13 -4.90
N ILE A 167 12.48 6.89 -5.14
CA ILE A 167 13.75 6.70 -5.85
C ILE A 167 13.59 6.99 -7.35
N GLU A 168 14.70 7.34 -8.01
CA GLU A 168 14.74 7.58 -9.45
C GLU A 168 14.30 6.33 -10.23
N PHE A 169 13.49 6.54 -11.27
CA PHE A 169 12.98 5.48 -12.13
C PHE A 169 13.19 5.83 -13.60
N GLY A 170 14.36 5.48 -14.14
CA GLY A 170 14.75 5.75 -15.51
C GLY A 170 14.29 4.66 -16.48
N ALA A 171 14.37 4.97 -17.78
CA ALA A 171 14.18 4.01 -18.87
C ALA A 171 15.30 2.96 -18.88
N SER A 172 14.97 1.69 -19.17
CA SER A 172 15.92 0.57 -19.21
C SER A 172 15.86 -0.28 -20.49
N SER A 173 14.93 0.02 -21.40
CA SER A 173 14.75 -0.67 -22.70
C SER A 173 14.51 0.34 -23.81
N ASP A 174 14.68 -0.07 -25.06
CA ASP A 174 14.57 0.83 -26.22
C ASP A 174 13.18 1.47 -26.32
N ASP A 175 12.12 0.74 -26.03
CA ASP A 175 10.76 1.25 -26.04
C ASP A 175 10.49 2.22 -24.88
N GLU A 176 11.11 2.00 -23.71
CA GLU A 176 11.11 2.93 -22.60
C GLU A 176 11.90 4.19 -22.94
N LEU A 177 13.10 4.06 -23.50
CA LEU A 177 13.91 5.19 -23.97
C LEU A 177 13.16 6.06 -24.97
N ALA A 178 12.39 5.43 -25.87
CA ALA A 178 11.56 6.14 -26.84
C ALA A 178 10.33 6.80 -26.21
N LEU A 179 9.85 6.35 -25.04
CA LEU A 179 8.69 6.91 -24.36
C LEU A 179 9.04 8.01 -23.35
N TRP A 180 10.16 7.88 -22.64
CA TRP A 180 10.54 8.77 -21.53
C TRP A 180 10.59 10.26 -21.90
N PRO A 181 11.00 10.69 -23.12
CA PRO A 181 10.93 12.11 -23.53
C PRO A 181 9.51 12.69 -23.57
N HIS A 182 8.48 11.85 -23.67
CA HIS A 182 7.07 12.25 -23.68
C HIS A 182 6.41 12.18 -22.30
N LEU A 183 7.09 11.61 -21.30
CA LEU A 183 6.58 11.45 -19.93
C LEU A 183 6.85 12.72 -19.12
N ASP A 184 5.80 13.26 -18.49
CA ASP A 184 5.94 14.45 -17.66
C ASP A 184 6.77 14.16 -16.40
N ARG A 185 7.68 15.07 -16.05
CA ARG A 185 8.47 15.04 -14.83
C ARG A 185 7.69 15.73 -13.70
N LEU A 186 7.73 15.15 -12.51
CA LEU A 186 7.28 15.79 -11.29
C LEU A 186 8.51 16.28 -10.52
N ASP A 187 8.52 17.55 -10.13
CA ASP A 187 9.66 18.18 -9.46
C ASP A 187 10.98 17.92 -10.20
N GLN A 188 10.93 17.97 -11.55
CA GLN A 188 12.03 17.72 -12.49
C GLN A 188 12.58 16.29 -12.46
N ARG A 189 11.88 15.34 -11.82
CA ARG A 189 12.30 13.94 -11.65
C ARG A 189 11.29 12.97 -12.26
N HIS A 190 11.77 11.80 -12.65
CA HIS A 190 10.94 10.61 -12.79
C HIS A 190 11.22 9.69 -11.60
N THR A 191 10.33 9.67 -10.64
CA THR A 191 10.40 8.72 -9.51
C THR A 191 9.53 7.49 -9.81
N ALA A 192 9.75 6.40 -9.09
CA ALA A 192 8.90 5.22 -9.20
C ALA A 192 7.43 5.57 -8.97
N GLU A 193 7.13 6.37 -7.94
CA GLU A 193 5.77 6.85 -7.67
C GLU A 193 5.20 7.66 -8.83
N SER A 194 5.99 8.58 -9.40
CA SER A 194 5.51 9.44 -10.50
C SER A 194 5.04 8.66 -11.73
N VAL A 195 5.51 7.41 -11.87
CA VAL A 195 5.19 6.52 -12.99
C VAL A 195 4.20 5.43 -12.60
N LEU A 196 4.30 4.88 -11.39
CA LEU A 196 3.61 3.65 -10.98
C LEU A 196 2.39 3.87 -10.06
N CYS A 197 2.07 5.11 -9.67
CA CYS A 197 0.83 5.41 -8.96
C CYS A 197 -0.36 5.62 -9.91
N GLY A 198 -1.55 5.89 -9.38
CA GLY A 198 -2.74 6.12 -10.20
C GLY A 198 -2.57 7.27 -11.21
N ALA A 199 -2.10 8.42 -10.76
CA ALA A 199 -1.78 9.53 -11.66
C ALA A 199 -0.64 9.19 -12.63
N GLY A 200 0.24 8.24 -12.28
CA GLY A 200 1.28 7.71 -13.14
C GLY A 200 0.74 6.96 -14.35
N ILE A 201 -0.32 6.17 -14.16
CA ILE A 201 -1.00 5.48 -15.28
C ILE A 201 -1.55 6.50 -16.27
N GLU A 202 -2.15 7.58 -15.79
CA GLU A 202 -2.66 8.63 -16.67
C GLU A 202 -1.53 9.35 -17.43
N ARG A 203 -0.42 9.66 -16.77
CA ARG A 203 0.78 10.22 -17.42
C ARG A 203 1.36 9.29 -18.46
N LEU A 204 1.42 7.97 -18.19
CA LEU A 204 1.85 6.97 -19.15
C LEU A 204 0.93 6.93 -20.37
N TYR A 205 -0.38 6.94 -20.16
CA TYR A 205 -1.37 6.94 -21.25
C TYR A 205 -1.21 8.17 -22.14
N GLN A 206 -1.05 9.35 -21.55
CA GLN A 206 -0.80 10.59 -22.29
C GLN A 206 0.55 10.56 -23.03
N ALA A 207 1.60 10.04 -22.41
CA ALA A 207 2.92 9.92 -23.03
C ALA A 207 2.90 8.98 -24.23
N LEU A 208 2.19 7.86 -24.15
CA LEU A 208 1.99 6.94 -25.28
C LEU A 208 1.24 7.60 -26.43
N ALA A 209 0.18 8.35 -26.13
CA ALA A 209 -0.55 9.11 -27.15
C ALA A 209 0.33 10.18 -27.81
N ARG A 210 1.07 10.98 -27.02
CA ARG A 210 2.01 11.98 -27.55
C ARG A 210 3.06 11.35 -28.46
N LYS A 211 3.62 10.20 -28.08
CA LYS A 211 4.57 9.45 -28.91
C LYS A 211 3.98 9.04 -30.27
N GLN A 212 2.68 8.76 -30.30
CA GLN A 212 1.94 8.39 -31.50
C GLN A 212 1.41 9.63 -32.29
N GLY A 213 1.67 10.85 -31.83
CA GLY A 213 1.10 12.06 -32.41
C GLY A 213 -0.40 12.24 -32.19
N LYS A 214 -0.99 11.49 -31.22
CA LYS A 214 -2.40 11.60 -30.87
C LYS A 214 -2.58 12.63 -29.74
N THR A 215 -3.71 13.34 -29.75
CA THR A 215 -4.16 14.17 -28.63
C THR A 215 -5.29 13.43 -27.91
N ILE A 216 -5.15 13.24 -26.62
CA ILE A 216 -6.17 12.63 -25.76
C ILE A 216 -6.54 13.58 -24.62
N THR A 217 -7.79 13.55 -24.22
CA THR A 217 -8.23 14.25 -23.01
C THR A 217 -7.91 13.39 -21.79
N PRO A 218 -7.33 13.95 -20.71
CA PRO A 218 -7.16 13.24 -19.46
C PRO A 218 -8.50 12.69 -18.96
N THR A 219 -8.54 11.39 -18.66
CA THR A 219 -9.79 10.70 -18.29
C THR A 219 -9.74 10.09 -16.90
N GLY A 220 -8.57 10.17 -16.22
CA GLY A 220 -8.31 9.56 -14.94
C GLY A 220 -8.11 8.03 -15.02
N VAL A 221 -7.41 7.49 -14.02
CA VAL A 221 -7.02 6.07 -13.97
C VAL A 221 -8.21 5.10 -14.04
N ALA A 222 -9.36 5.47 -13.45
CA ALA A 222 -10.53 4.59 -13.44
C ALA A 222 -11.10 4.37 -14.85
N ALA A 223 -11.19 5.44 -15.66
CA ALA A 223 -11.67 5.36 -17.03
C ALA A 223 -10.70 4.60 -17.95
N ILE A 224 -9.39 4.84 -17.81
CA ILE A 224 -8.35 4.10 -18.54
C ILE A 224 -8.42 2.60 -18.21
N THR A 225 -8.56 2.27 -16.91
CA THR A 225 -8.69 0.88 -16.47
C THR A 225 -9.92 0.21 -17.05
N GLN A 226 -11.06 0.91 -17.03
CA GLN A 226 -12.31 0.39 -17.58
C GLN A 226 -12.21 0.20 -19.11
N ALA A 227 -11.63 1.15 -19.83
CA ALA A 227 -11.42 1.05 -21.27
C ALA A 227 -10.52 -0.16 -21.62
N ALA A 228 -9.42 -0.34 -20.90
CA ALA A 228 -8.53 -1.47 -21.11
C ALA A 228 -9.22 -2.84 -20.87
N LEU A 229 -10.08 -2.93 -19.86
CA LEU A 229 -10.87 -4.13 -19.57
C LEU A 229 -12.02 -4.35 -20.58
N ALA A 230 -12.36 -3.33 -21.38
CA ALA A 230 -13.30 -3.38 -22.49
C ALA A 230 -12.59 -3.48 -23.86
N ASP A 231 -11.34 -3.96 -23.84
CA ASP A 231 -10.52 -4.21 -25.05
C ASP A 231 -10.21 -2.97 -25.92
N ASP A 232 -10.24 -1.76 -25.31
CA ASP A 232 -9.68 -0.58 -25.99
C ASP A 232 -8.17 -0.75 -26.18
N PRO A 233 -7.64 -0.74 -27.42
CA PRO A 233 -6.26 -1.12 -27.67
C PRO A 233 -5.25 -0.14 -27.07
N ASP A 234 -5.50 1.18 -27.10
CA ASP A 234 -4.58 2.18 -26.56
C ASP A 234 -4.50 2.08 -25.01
N ALA A 235 -5.64 1.84 -24.36
CA ALA A 235 -5.69 1.64 -22.92
C ALA A 235 -5.10 0.29 -22.48
N ALA A 236 -5.34 -0.78 -23.23
CA ALA A 236 -4.78 -2.11 -22.98
C ALA A 236 -3.25 -2.10 -23.13
N ASP A 237 -2.72 -1.44 -24.17
CA ASP A 237 -1.28 -1.25 -24.38
C ASP A 237 -0.65 -0.46 -23.22
N CYS A 238 -1.32 0.61 -22.77
CA CYS A 238 -0.86 1.39 -21.63
C CYS A 238 -0.76 0.55 -20.35
N LEU A 239 -1.81 -0.20 -19.99
CA LEU A 239 -1.80 -1.00 -18.78
C LEU A 239 -0.89 -2.22 -18.89
N THR A 240 -0.68 -2.78 -20.06
CA THR A 240 0.33 -3.82 -20.32
C THR A 240 1.74 -3.28 -20.11
N PHE A 241 2.02 -2.08 -20.63
CA PHE A 241 3.27 -1.37 -20.40
C PHE A 241 3.48 -1.06 -18.92
N TYR A 242 2.44 -0.53 -18.24
CA TYR A 242 2.43 -0.28 -16.81
C TYR A 242 2.72 -1.55 -16.00
N ALA A 243 2.06 -2.67 -16.32
CA ALA A 243 2.29 -3.95 -15.64
C ALA A 243 3.75 -4.41 -15.74
N ARG A 244 4.38 -4.24 -16.92
CA ARG A 244 5.79 -4.54 -17.12
C ARG A 244 6.70 -3.63 -16.28
N LEU A 245 6.42 -2.32 -16.24
CA LEU A 245 7.18 -1.35 -15.42
C LEU A 245 7.03 -1.65 -13.92
N LEU A 246 5.82 -1.96 -13.46
CA LEU A 246 5.57 -2.36 -12.08
C LEU A 246 6.34 -3.64 -11.72
N GLY A 247 6.33 -4.63 -12.62
CA GLY A 247 7.10 -5.85 -12.47
C GLY A 247 8.60 -5.58 -12.39
N ARG A 248 9.14 -4.75 -13.29
CA ARG A 248 10.56 -4.34 -13.30
C ARG A 248 10.96 -3.74 -11.95
N TYR A 249 10.17 -2.79 -11.47
CA TYR A 249 10.43 -2.11 -10.22
C TYR A 249 10.34 -3.06 -9.01
N ALA A 250 9.29 -3.89 -8.98
CA ALA A 250 9.13 -4.90 -7.93
C ALA A 250 10.30 -5.90 -7.90
N GLY A 251 10.83 -6.27 -9.07
CA GLY A 251 12.02 -7.12 -9.20
C GLY A 251 13.30 -6.44 -8.73
N ASP A 252 13.47 -5.13 -8.98
CA ASP A 252 14.61 -4.35 -8.47
C ASP A 252 14.58 -4.30 -6.94
N LEU A 253 13.43 -4.00 -6.34
CA LEU A 253 13.26 -4.02 -4.90
C LEU A 253 13.42 -5.43 -4.29
N ALA A 254 12.99 -6.47 -5.00
CA ALA A 254 13.20 -7.85 -4.56
C ALA A 254 14.69 -8.18 -4.46
N LEU A 255 15.53 -7.70 -5.37
CA LEU A 255 16.98 -7.82 -5.30
C LEU A 255 17.56 -7.01 -4.14
N VAL A 256 17.17 -5.73 -4.00
CA VAL A 256 17.67 -4.82 -2.95
C VAL A 256 17.41 -5.38 -1.55
N PHE A 257 16.22 -5.91 -1.32
CA PHE A 257 15.79 -6.39 0.00
C PHE A 257 15.96 -7.89 0.21
N GLY A 258 16.41 -8.64 -0.82
CA GLY A 258 16.50 -10.10 -0.76
C GLY A 258 15.15 -10.75 -0.46
N ALA A 259 14.07 -10.27 -1.10
CA ALA A 259 12.68 -10.64 -0.77
C ALA A 259 12.31 -12.05 -1.27
N THR A 260 13.06 -13.06 -0.82
CA THR A 260 12.87 -14.47 -1.24
C THR A 260 11.55 -15.07 -0.75
N GLY A 261 11.02 -14.57 0.36
CA GLY A 261 9.72 -14.99 0.90
C GLY A 261 8.51 -14.45 0.11
N GLY A 262 8.74 -13.63 -0.92
CA GLY A 262 7.72 -13.16 -1.85
C GLY A 262 7.54 -11.65 -1.93
N VAL A 263 6.97 -11.22 -3.05
CA VAL A 263 6.56 -9.83 -3.30
C VAL A 263 5.05 -9.76 -3.44
N TYR A 264 4.43 -8.95 -2.62
CA TYR A 264 2.98 -8.80 -2.52
C TYR A 264 2.58 -7.40 -3.01
N ILE A 265 1.76 -7.36 -4.06
CA ILE A 265 1.26 -6.10 -4.60
C ILE A 265 -0.06 -5.78 -3.90
N ALA A 266 -0.09 -4.68 -3.18
CA ALA A 266 -1.24 -4.14 -2.45
C ALA A 266 -1.84 -2.92 -3.16
N GLY A 267 -2.63 -2.14 -2.45
CA GLY A 267 -3.21 -0.88 -2.93
C GLY A 267 -4.47 -1.06 -3.79
N GLY A 268 -5.07 0.05 -4.15
CA GLY A 268 -6.37 0.06 -4.82
C GLY A 268 -6.35 -0.21 -6.32
N ILE A 269 -5.18 -0.23 -6.96
CA ILE A 269 -5.04 -0.39 -8.42
C ILE A 269 -4.90 -1.87 -8.79
N ALA A 270 -3.96 -2.58 -8.18
CA ALA A 270 -3.59 -3.93 -8.58
C ALA A 270 -4.77 -4.92 -8.60
N PRO A 271 -5.69 -4.96 -7.61
CA PRO A 271 -6.83 -5.86 -7.66
C PRO A 271 -7.77 -5.63 -8.85
N ARG A 272 -7.80 -4.41 -9.39
CA ARG A 272 -8.68 -4.04 -10.51
C ARG A 272 -8.12 -4.45 -11.87
N ILE A 273 -6.81 -4.70 -11.95
CA ILE A 273 -6.11 -5.02 -13.20
C ILE A 273 -5.46 -6.41 -13.16
N ILE A 274 -5.93 -7.30 -12.29
CA ILE A 274 -5.41 -8.67 -12.16
C ILE A 274 -5.25 -9.38 -13.52
N PRO A 275 -6.24 -9.38 -14.43
CA PRO A 275 -6.08 -10.03 -15.72
C PRO A 275 -4.88 -9.52 -16.52
N LEU A 276 -4.60 -8.22 -16.46
CA LEU A 276 -3.46 -7.60 -17.14
C LEU A 276 -2.13 -7.92 -16.42
N LEU A 277 -2.11 -7.99 -15.10
CA LEU A 277 -0.94 -8.43 -14.35
C LEU A 277 -0.61 -9.91 -14.61
N GLN A 278 -1.63 -10.75 -14.82
CA GLN A 278 -1.50 -12.17 -15.16
C GLN A 278 -1.17 -12.44 -16.64
N SER A 279 -1.24 -11.43 -17.52
CA SER A 279 -0.91 -11.57 -18.95
C SER A 279 0.55 -11.95 -19.24
N GLY A 280 1.40 -11.94 -18.20
CA GLY A 280 2.83 -12.23 -18.30
C GLY A 280 3.72 -10.98 -18.33
N ALA A 281 3.19 -9.81 -18.67
CA ALA A 281 3.98 -8.58 -18.75
C ALA A 281 4.64 -8.20 -17.41
N PHE A 282 3.91 -8.35 -16.29
CA PHE A 282 4.44 -8.13 -14.95
C PHE A 282 5.64 -9.05 -14.66
N ARG A 283 5.48 -10.36 -14.89
CA ARG A 283 6.55 -11.35 -14.64
C ARG A 283 7.73 -11.15 -15.58
N ALA A 284 7.52 -10.82 -16.84
CA ALA A 284 8.58 -10.51 -17.78
C ALA A 284 9.46 -9.35 -17.29
N GLY A 285 8.85 -8.27 -16.79
CA GLY A 285 9.59 -7.16 -16.15
C GLY A 285 10.30 -7.57 -14.86
N PHE A 286 9.62 -8.32 -14.01
CA PHE A 286 10.13 -8.78 -12.72
C PHE A 286 11.36 -9.69 -12.87
N GLU A 287 11.33 -10.59 -13.84
CA GLU A 287 12.36 -11.63 -14.06
C GLU A 287 13.56 -11.15 -14.86
N ASN A 288 13.47 -10.02 -15.56
CA ASN A 288 14.56 -9.46 -16.35
C ASN A 288 15.66 -8.85 -15.45
N LYS A 289 16.42 -9.71 -14.75
CA LYS A 289 17.42 -9.34 -13.74
C LYS A 289 18.72 -10.13 -13.90
N ALA A 290 19.26 -10.22 -15.13
CA ALA A 290 20.56 -10.86 -15.33
C ALA A 290 21.65 -10.19 -14.46
N PRO A 291 22.57 -10.94 -13.84
CA PRO A 291 22.72 -12.41 -13.93
C PRO A 291 21.82 -13.21 -12.96
N PHE A 292 20.97 -12.57 -12.15
CA PHE A 292 20.16 -13.19 -11.07
C PHE A 292 18.81 -13.73 -11.54
N VAL A 293 18.62 -14.00 -12.84
CA VAL A 293 17.34 -14.44 -13.42
C VAL A 293 16.76 -15.66 -12.71
N SER A 294 17.59 -16.69 -12.45
CA SER A 294 17.12 -17.92 -11.80
C SER A 294 16.63 -17.68 -10.37
N MET A 295 17.31 -16.80 -9.62
CA MET A 295 16.92 -16.41 -8.27
C MET A 295 15.57 -15.68 -8.29
N VAL A 296 15.42 -14.68 -9.17
CA VAL A 296 14.20 -13.85 -9.22
C VAL A 296 13.00 -14.64 -9.73
N LYS A 297 13.22 -15.57 -10.68
CA LYS A 297 12.16 -16.49 -11.15
C LYS A 297 11.55 -17.32 -10.05
N ALA A 298 12.33 -17.71 -9.05
CA ALA A 298 11.87 -18.51 -7.92
C ALA A 298 11.07 -17.69 -6.89
N ILE A 299 11.14 -16.34 -6.91
CA ILE A 299 10.45 -15.50 -5.93
C ILE A 299 8.94 -15.49 -6.22
N PRO A 300 8.10 -15.87 -5.23
CA PRO A 300 6.66 -15.76 -5.32
C PRO A 300 6.21 -14.30 -5.54
N THR A 301 5.21 -14.09 -6.38
CA THR A 301 4.59 -12.78 -6.55
C THR A 301 3.07 -12.91 -6.55
N SER A 302 2.39 -12.05 -5.80
CA SER A 302 0.94 -12.10 -5.65
C SER A 302 0.33 -10.70 -5.50
N VAL A 303 -0.94 -10.56 -5.85
CA VAL A 303 -1.76 -9.39 -5.51
C VAL A 303 -2.52 -9.71 -4.23
N ILE A 304 -2.53 -8.82 -3.26
CA ILE A 304 -3.40 -8.92 -2.07
C ILE A 304 -4.82 -8.55 -2.51
N THR A 305 -5.74 -9.50 -2.40
CA THR A 305 -7.15 -9.36 -2.73
C THR A 305 -8.03 -9.21 -1.49
N ARG A 306 -7.51 -9.56 -0.30
CA ARG A 306 -8.23 -9.39 0.97
C ARG A 306 -8.70 -7.95 1.11
N PRO A 307 -10.01 -7.72 1.37
CA PRO A 307 -10.53 -6.37 1.61
C PRO A 307 -9.87 -5.70 2.81
N ASP A 308 -9.67 -4.40 2.73
CA ASP A 308 -9.13 -3.55 3.80
C ASP A 308 -7.92 -4.16 4.57
N PRO A 309 -6.85 -4.59 3.86
CA PRO A 309 -5.74 -5.34 4.47
C PRO A 309 -5.03 -4.54 5.57
N ALA A 310 -5.00 -3.21 5.48
CA ALA A 310 -4.45 -2.34 6.51
C ALA A 310 -5.20 -2.48 7.84
N LEU A 311 -6.54 -2.56 7.84
CA LEU A 311 -7.32 -2.75 9.06
C LEU A 311 -7.07 -4.12 9.69
N HIS A 312 -6.96 -5.18 8.88
CA HIS A 312 -6.59 -6.51 9.37
C HIS A 312 -5.19 -6.54 9.98
N GLY A 313 -4.23 -5.85 9.36
CA GLY A 313 -2.88 -5.73 9.90
C GLY A 313 -2.84 -4.90 11.19
N LEU A 314 -3.60 -3.80 11.28
CA LEU A 314 -3.75 -3.04 12.52
C LEU A 314 -4.34 -3.90 13.65
N ALA A 315 -5.33 -4.76 13.34
CA ALA A 315 -5.88 -5.70 14.30
C ALA A 315 -4.82 -6.67 14.83
N GLN A 316 -3.90 -7.12 13.97
CA GLN A 316 -2.78 -7.97 14.38
C GLN A 316 -1.76 -7.23 15.25
N LEU A 317 -1.41 -6.01 14.86
CA LEU A 317 -0.51 -5.16 15.66
C LEU A 317 -1.11 -4.83 17.03
N ALA A 318 -2.43 -4.72 17.13
CA ALA A 318 -3.14 -4.51 18.38
C ALA A 318 -3.20 -5.80 19.24
N SER A 319 -3.46 -6.95 18.60
CA SER A 319 -3.61 -8.24 19.30
C SER A 319 -2.27 -8.82 19.80
N HIS A 320 -1.19 -8.59 19.06
CA HIS A 320 0.14 -9.17 19.32
C HIS A 320 1.26 -8.14 19.23
N PRO A 321 1.22 -7.04 20.02
CA PRO A 321 2.23 -5.98 19.92
C PRO A 321 3.65 -6.49 20.21
N GLU A 322 3.80 -7.54 21.03
CA GLU A 322 5.07 -8.17 21.37
C GLU A 322 5.70 -8.93 20.20
N ARG A 323 4.90 -9.38 19.24
CA ARG A 323 5.35 -10.15 18.09
C ARG A 323 6.00 -9.28 17.00
N TYR A 324 5.60 -8.00 16.93
CA TYR A 324 5.99 -7.09 15.87
C TYR A 324 6.93 -6.00 16.35
N TRP A 325 8.04 -5.85 15.65
CA TRP A 325 8.96 -4.73 15.83
C TRP A 325 8.83 -3.79 14.64
N LEU A 326 8.40 -2.57 14.90
CA LEU A 326 8.23 -1.52 13.90
C LEU A 326 8.41 -0.14 14.54
N ASN A 327 8.81 0.82 13.70
CA ASN A 327 8.87 2.21 14.13
C ASN A 327 7.45 2.76 14.36
N SER A 328 7.26 3.41 15.49
CA SER A 328 5.95 3.97 15.85
C SER A 328 6.13 5.11 16.83
N GLN A 329 5.16 6.02 16.88
CA GLN A 329 5.03 7.01 17.94
C GLN A 329 3.92 6.60 18.89
N THR A 330 4.17 6.74 20.17
CA THR A 330 3.20 6.38 21.22
C THR A 330 3.06 7.54 22.19
N TRP A 331 1.82 7.94 22.42
CA TRP A 331 1.43 8.78 23.53
C TRP A 331 0.66 7.96 24.54
N ALA A 332 0.93 8.18 25.79
CA ALA A 332 0.23 7.58 26.95
C ALA A 332 -0.04 8.66 27.99
N ARG A 333 -1.24 8.60 28.59
CA ARG A 333 -1.67 9.50 29.65
C ARG A 333 -1.13 9.06 31.01
#